data_ded2f5a67bde4794d638e9538df56954
#
_entry.id   ded2f5a67bde4794d638e9538df56954
#
_cell.length_a   1.000
_cell.length_b   1.000
_cell.length_c   1.000
_cell.angle_alpha   90.00
_cell.angle_beta   90.00
_cell.angle_gamma   90.00
#
_symmetry.space_group_name_H-M   'P 1'
#
loop_
_entity.id
_entity.type
_entity.pdbx_description
1 polymer ?
#
loop_
_entity_poly.entity_id
_entity_poly.type
_entity_poly.pdbx_seq_one_letter_code
_entity_poly.pdbx_strand_id
1 'polypeptide(L)'
;MTAPVKIGLEIHVQLGGRKLFCECPTESDGTRYGSIYRKLSLSTGEMGNYDPAAVYEKGRSRVFEYEISDNSCLVEYDEEPPHDVNSEALLKGLAVSQALNCRTVDVLEYMRKIVVDGSNTSGFQRTAIISFGGWVDTTRGRVRISTICLEEDSARKISDASAEVSYSLDRLGIPLLEIATEPDIVDGEHAVEVAKQIGDIILLSGWSRRAPESIRQDVNFSMGYGRVEIKGVPKLSVIRDCLLYEKERQASLKEIADRLGNNWENGIEFTDVTHLFAETGSKVIKKSLDAGMKVYASLLPGLNGYLKNGAYRLGRELADVAKLYGSGGIMHSDELPGYGVNDEVKSLKDMLKPRAADGFFIIVSDEAHMGIIGREMNSRISKILRLDLSETRYADAQGETHYLRPLPGGERMYPETDILNYPITQELVMRSREIAPKTREELIAEFCRKYGISRQEASSIIVNNLSGVIEDYASVLGNGKLAARLLLQVIPDLEKKASKDINLADVRKLLTALAGRNAMKEEYERALDLLIVQSMPIDSILVSPEMKVMDEGELRKVIVALFEGDSINEKNLIPRLRATVRGIFDPSTAFRIFKDISGKQN
;
A
#
# COMPACT_ATOMS: atom_id res chain seq x y z
N MET A 1 -33.57 -8.65 9.99
CA MET A 1 -32.53 -9.19 9.07
C MET A 1 -31.41 -8.15 9.03
N THR A 2 -30.18 -8.54 9.31
CA THR A 2 -29.02 -7.66 9.13
C THR A 2 -28.85 -7.41 7.64
N ALA A 3 -28.66 -6.16 7.23
CA ALA A 3 -28.37 -5.81 5.85
C ALA A 3 -27.11 -6.55 5.38
N PRO A 4 -27.01 -6.94 4.11
CA PRO A 4 -25.81 -7.60 3.60
C PRO A 4 -24.61 -6.65 3.73
N VAL A 5 -23.46 -7.19 4.09
CA VAL A 5 -22.19 -6.46 4.10
C VAL A 5 -21.83 -6.07 2.67
N LYS A 6 -21.43 -4.82 2.47
CA LYS A 6 -20.94 -4.28 1.20
C LYS A 6 -19.53 -3.78 1.39
N ILE A 7 -18.60 -4.25 0.56
CA ILE A 7 -17.19 -3.88 0.62
C ILE A 7 -16.73 -3.47 -0.77
N GLY A 8 -16.06 -2.32 -0.86
CA GLY A 8 -15.36 -1.83 -2.04
C GLY A 8 -13.94 -1.39 -1.70
N LEU A 9 -13.08 -1.30 -2.69
CA LEU A 9 -11.70 -0.82 -2.56
C LEU A 9 -11.48 0.38 -3.46
N GLU A 10 -10.65 1.30 -3.01
CA GLU A 10 -10.02 2.36 -3.81
C GLU A 10 -8.52 2.14 -3.75
N ILE A 11 -7.90 1.82 -4.89
CA ILE A 11 -6.47 1.53 -4.97
C ILE A 11 -5.79 2.71 -5.66
N HIS A 12 -4.87 3.34 -4.95
CA HIS A 12 -4.12 4.50 -5.40
C HIS A 12 -2.71 4.08 -5.79
N VAL A 13 -2.27 4.42 -6.99
CA VAL A 13 -0.96 4.04 -7.52
C VAL A 13 -0.24 5.24 -8.09
N GLN A 14 0.92 5.57 -7.54
CA GLN A 14 1.82 6.57 -8.09
C GLN A 14 2.52 6.04 -9.35
N LEU A 15 2.46 6.78 -10.45
CA LEU A 15 3.20 6.48 -11.67
C LEU A 15 4.56 7.21 -11.65
N GLY A 16 5.61 6.50 -12.06
CA GLY A 16 6.93 7.08 -12.22
C GLY A 16 7.11 7.83 -13.55
N GLY A 17 8.07 8.78 -13.58
CA GLY A 17 8.39 9.59 -14.73
C GLY A 17 8.37 11.09 -14.42
N ARG A 18 7.48 11.84 -15.03
CA ARG A 18 7.24 13.26 -14.77
C ARG A 18 5.91 13.48 -14.05
N LYS A 19 5.80 14.61 -13.35
CA LYS A 19 4.57 15.04 -12.69
C LYS A 19 3.44 15.28 -13.68
N LEU A 20 2.20 15.34 -13.20
CA LEU A 20 1.02 15.33 -14.06
C LEU A 20 0.85 16.63 -14.87
N PHE A 21 1.18 17.78 -14.27
CA PHE A 21 0.96 19.10 -14.85
C PHE A 21 2.20 19.99 -14.89
N CYS A 22 3.39 19.38 -14.81
CA CYS A 22 4.65 20.07 -15.01
C CYS A 22 5.75 19.10 -15.49
N GLU A 23 6.93 19.63 -15.83
CA GLU A 23 8.07 18.83 -16.31
C GLU A 23 8.95 18.26 -15.16
N CYS A 24 8.61 18.54 -13.90
CA CYS A 24 9.39 18.05 -12.75
C CYS A 24 9.37 16.50 -12.68
N PRO A 25 10.51 15.88 -12.31
CA PRO A 25 10.55 14.44 -12.13
C PRO A 25 9.72 14.00 -10.92
N THR A 26 9.21 12.76 -10.96
CA THR A 26 8.52 12.17 -9.80
C THR A 26 9.47 11.76 -8.67
N GLU A 27 10.75 11.58 -8.98
CA GLU A 27 11.78 11.25 -8.00
C GLU A 27 12.45 12.51 -7.47
N SER A 28 12.71 12.55 -6.15
CA SER A 28 13.43 13.60 -5.44
C SER A 28 14.75 13.05 -4.90
N ASP A 29 15.81 13.86 -4.92
CA ASP A 29 17.08 13.53 -4.28
C ASP A 29 17.08 13.89 -2.77
N GLY A 30 16.00 14.51 -2.29
CA GLY A 30 15.79 14.90 -0.91
C GLY A 30 16.30 16.30 -0.56
N THR A 31 16.80 17.07 -1.54
CA THR A 31 17.24 18.44 -1.31
C THR A 31 16.04 19.36 -1.05
N ARG A 32 16.20 20.28 -0.09
CA ARG A 32 15.18 21.25 0.32
C ARG A 32 15.71 22.67 0.16
N TYR A 33 14.88 23.57 -0.35
CA TYR A 33 15.26 24.95 -0.68
C TYR A 33 14.64 26.01 0.24
N GLY A 34 13.71 25.62 1.12
CA GLY A 34 13.01 26.53 2.03
C GLY A 34 11.58 26.12 2.28
N SER A 35 10.75 27.03 2.76
CA SER A 35 9.33 26.80 3.05
C SER A 35 8.47 27.97 2.63
N ILE A 36 7.22 27.70 2.25
CA ILE A 36 6.13 28.68 2.08
C ILE A 36 5.00 28.38 3.07
N TYR A 37 4.28 29.41 3.46
CA TYR A 37 3.18 29.30 4.44
C TYR A 37 1.86 29.75 3.84
N ARG A 38 0.79 28.99 4.10
CA ARG A 38 -0.56 29.30 3.60
C ARG A 38 -1.64 29.07 4.64
N LYS A 39 -2.75 29.80 4.48
CA LYS A 39 -4.04 29.53 5.13
C LYS A 39 -5.06 29.31 4.04
N LEU A 40 -5.58 28.10 3.93
CA LEU A 40 -6.56 27.78 2.91
C LEU A 40 -7.94 28.31 3.27
N SER A 41 -8.71 28.69 2.26
CA SER A 41 -10.08 29.17 2.38
C SER A 41 -11.07 28.15 1.83
N LEU A 42 -12.30 28.16 2.37
CA LEU A 42 -13.39 27.36 1.82
C LEU A 42 -13.78 27.91 0.45
N SER A 43 -13.99 26.99 -0.48
CA SER A 43 -14.66 27.23 -1.75
C SER A 43 -15.96 26.44 -1.79
N THR A 44 -16.96 26.92 -2.51
CA THR A 44 -18.19 26.17 -2.78
C THR A 44 -17.96 25.24 -3.98
N GLY A 45 -18.63 24.11 -3.99
CA GLY A 45 -18.75 23.29 -5.18
C GLY A 45 -19.66 23.92 -6.23
N GLU A 46 -19.86 23.23 -7.34
CA GLU A 46 -20.64 23.70 -8.50
C GLU A 46 -22.09 24.12 -8.13
N MET A 47 -22.69 23.42 -7.17
CA MET A 47 -24.06 23.71 -6.70
C MET A 47 -24.14 24.84 -5.65
N GLY A 48 -23.03 25.53 -5.35
CA GLY A 48 -22.98 26.62 -4.40
C GLY A 48 -22.98 26.23 -2.92
N ASN A 49 -22.90 24.93 -2.61
CA ASN A 49 -22.83 24.40 -1.25
C ASN A 49 -21.38 24.14 -0.83
N TYR A 50 -21.14 24.16 0.49
CA TYR A 50 -19.85 23.78 1.06
C TYR A 50 -19.81 22.27 1.36
N ASP A 51 -18.69 21.63 1.06
CA ASP A 51 -18.44 20.24 1.45
C ASP A 51 -18.31 20.11 2.98
N PRO A 52 -19.04 19.17 3.63
CA PRO A 52 -18.98 18.99 5.09
C PRO A 52 -17.59 18.72 5.63
N ALA A 53 -16.75 17.95 4.91
CA ALA A 53 -15.38 17.66 5.32
C ALA A 53 -14.49 18.92 5.22
N ALA A 54 -14.69 19.76 4.21
CA ALA A 54 -13.98 21.02 4.06
C ALA A 54 -14.36 22.03 5.16
N VAL A 55 -15.65 22.13 5.52
CA VAL A 55 -16.12 22.94 6.65
C VAL A 55 -15.49 22.48 7.95
N TYR A 56 -15.45 21.17 8.19
CA TYR A 56 -14.83 20.58 9.36
C TYR A 56 -13.34 20.96 9.47
N GLU A 57 -12.56 20.79 8.40
CA GLU A 57 -11.12 21.12 8.39
C GLU A 57 -10.87 22.62 8.56
N LYS A 58 -11.68 23.48 7.93
CA LYS A 58 -11.59 24.93 8.10
C LYS A 58 -11.83 25.37 9.55
N GLY A 59 -12.73 24.70 10.28
CA GLY A 59 -13.01 24.95 11.69
C GLY A 59 -11.78 24.76 12.60
N ARG A 60 -10.78 24.01 12.17
CA ARG A 60 -9.51 23.78 12.90
C ARG A 60 -8.54 24.97 12.82
N SER A 61 -8.76 25.93 11.93
CA SER A 61 -8.00 27.20 11.80
C SER A 61 -6.49 27.06 11.74
N ARG A 62 -5.99 26.06 11.00
CA ARG A 62 -4.56 25.72 10.91
C ARG A 62 -3.80 26.57 9.91
N VAL A 63 -2.48 26.72 10.14
CA VAL A 63 -1.50 27.24 9.18
C VAL A 63 -0.78 26.03 8.56
N PHE A 64 -0.53 26.10 7.26
CA PHE A 64 0.17 25.06 6.52
C PHE A 64 1.53 25.57 6.07
N GLU A 65 2.58 24.83 6.47
CA GLU A 65 3.94 24.99 5.99
C GLU A 65 4.19 24.00 4.87
N TYR A 66 4.79 24.45 3.77
CA TYR A 66 5.18 23.60 2.66
C TYR A 66 6.68 23.71 2.42
N GLU A 67 7.40 22.60 2.63
CA GLU A 67 8.80 22.50 2.29
C GLU A 67 8.99 22.35 0.79
N ILE A 68 9.77 23.27 0.21
CA ILE A 68 10.12 23.29 -1.21
C ILE A 68 11.17 22.21 -1.48
N SER A 69 10.90 21.29 -2.40
CA SER A 69 11.77 20.18 -2.78
C SER A 69 12.43 20.43 -4.15
N ASP A 70 13.51 19.70 -4.43
CA ASP A 70 14.28 19.73 -5.70
C ASP A 70 13.42 19.37 -6.93
N ASN A 71 12.38 18.57 -6.73
CA ASN A 71 11.44 18.13 -7.77
C ASN A 71 10.12 18.90 -7.74
N SER A 72 10.11 20.17 -7.32
CA SER A 72 8.92 21.04 -7.33
C SER A 72 9.19 22.36 -8.02
N CYS A 73 8.17 22.96 -8.61
CA CYS A 73 8.23 24.24 -9.33
C CYS A 73 7.04 25.15 -8.97
N LEU A 74 6.87 26.26 -9.66
CA LEU A 74 5.82 27.22 -9.39
C LEU A 74 4.40 26.64 -9.51
N VAL A 75 4.23 25.57 -10.29
CA VAL A 75 2.94 24.87 -10.39
C VAL A 75 2.56 24.24 -9.05
N GLU A 76 3.49 23.53 -8.38
CA GLU A 76 3.24 22.96 -7.05
C GLU A 76 3.12 24.02 -5.96
N TYR A 77 3.65 25.23 -6.18
CA TYR A 77 3.51 26.34 -5.24
C TYR A 77 2.19 27.10 -5.43
N ASP A 78 1.38 26.74 -6.44
CA ASP A 78 0.19 27.46 -6.86
C ASP A 78 0.49 28.93 -7.24
N GLU A 79 1.64 29.16 -7.88
CA GLU A 79 2.12 30.47 -8.36
C GLU A 79 2.21 30.53 -9.91
N GLU A 80 1.94 29.39 -10.57
CA GLU A 80 1.86 29.25 -12.03
C GLU A 80 0.70 28.32 -12.39
N PRO A 81 -0.07 28.60 -13.45
CA PRO A 81 -1.10 27.68 -13.94
C PRO A 81 -0.53 26.29 -14.30
N PRO A 82 -1.34 25.22 -14.19
CA PRO A 82 -0.90 23.90 -14.63
C PRO A 82 -0.57 23.89 -16.12
N HIS A 83 0.46 23.10 -16.48
CA HIS A 83 0.78 22.81 -17.87
C HIS A 83 -0.18 21.75 -18.44
N ASP A 84 -0.02 21.43 -19.74
CA ASP A 84 -0.78 20.35 -20.37
C ASP A 84 -0.58 19.01 -19.63
N VAL A 85 -1.62 18.17 -19.66
CA VAL A 85 -1.59 16.86 -19.02
C VAL A 85 -0.43 16.00 -19.54
N ASN A 86 0.28 15.34 -18.66
CA ASN A 86 1.34 14.40 -18.99
C ASN A 86 0.78 13.24 -19.84
N SER A 87 1.06 13.28 -21.14
CA SER A 87 0.54 12.31 -22.13
C SER A 87 1.03 10.89 -21.89
N GLU A 88 2.23 10.71 -21.29
CA GLU A 88 2.75 9.39 -20.93
C GLU A 88 1.97 8.81 -19.73
N ALA A 89 1.70 9.61 -18.72
CA ALA A 89 0.88 9.20 -17.58
C ALA A 89 -0.55 8.85 -18.01
N LEU A 90 -1.15 9.64 -18.89
CA LEU A 90 -2.46 9.35 -19.48
C LEU A 90 -2.44 8.03 -20.27
N LEU A 91 -1.45 7.81 -21.13
CA LEU A 91 -1.31 6.58 -21.91
C LEU A 91 -1.19 5.35 -21.01
N LYS A 92 -0.37 5.43 -19.94
CA LYS A 92 -0.23 4.37 -18.93
C LYS A 92 -1.56 4.11 -18.20
N GLY A 93 -2.28 5.16 -17.81
CA GLY A 93 -3.61 5.03 -17.17
C GLY A 93 -4.63 4.36 -18.08
N LEU A 94 -4.69 4.75 -19.35
CA LEU A 94 -5.56 4.10 -20.34
C LEU A 94 -5.17 2.64 -20.58
N ALA A 95 -3.87 2.30 -20.56
CA ALA A 95 -3.41 0.93 -20.71
C ALA A 95 -3.81 0.04 -19.51
N VAL A 96 -3.73 0.56 -18.27
CA VAL A 96 -4.28 -0.11 -17.08
C VAL A 96 -5.80 -0.30 -17.21
N SER A 97 -6.52 0.69 -17.75
CA SER A 97 -7.96 0.59 -18.03
C SER A 97 -8.28 -0.56 -18.99
N GLN A 98 -7.47 -0.74 -20.05
CA GLN A 98 -7.64 -1.89 -20.97
C GLN A 98 -7.41 -3.24 -20.25
N ALA A 99 -6.37 -3.34 -19.41
CA ALA A 99 -6.09 -4.56 -18.64
C ALA A 99 -7.20 -4.91 -17.64
N LEU A 100 -7.93 -3.91 -17.14
CA LEU A 100 -9.09 -4.07 -16.25
C LEU A 100 -10.43 -4.12 -16.99
N ASN A 101 -10.41 -4.26 -18.32
CA ASN A 101 -11.61 -4.36 -19.17
C ASN A 101 -12.54 -3.14 -19.08
N CYS A 102 -12.00 -1.96 -18.76
CA CYS A 102 -12.78 -0.73 -18.64
C CYS A 102 -13.06 -0.10 -20.00
N ARG A 103 -14.18 0.62 -20.07
CA ARG A 103 -14.50 1.51 -21.18
C ARG A 103 -13.88 2.88 -20.92
N THR A 104 -13.09 3.39 -21.87
CA THR A 104 -12.52 4.74 -21.80
C THR A 104 -13.57 5.81 -22.06
N VAL A 105 -13.36 7.00 -21.49
CA VAL A 105 -14.15 8.21 -21.82
C VAL A 105 -13.78 8.73 -23.22
N ASP A 106 -14.66 9.48 -23.83
CA ASP A 106 -14.39 10.08 -25.15
C ASP A 106 -13.58 11.40 -25.02
N VAL A 107 -13.79 12.11 -23.90
CA VAL A 107 -13.11 13.37 -23.57
C VAL A 107 -12.66 13.32 -22.11
N LEU A 108 -11.40 13.70 -21.89
CA LEU A 108 -10.85 13.89 -20.56
C LEU A 108 -11.18 15.30 -20.08
N GLU A 109 -11.88 15.41 -18.99
CA GLU A 109 -12.24 16.67 -18.33
C GLU A 109 -11.78 16.62 -16.88
N TYR A 110 -10.93 17.57 -16.50
CA TYR A 110 -10.47 17.67 -15.13
C TYR A 110 -11.46 18.41 -14.26
N MET A 111 -11.60 17.91 -13.03
CA MET A 111 -12.37 18.54 -11.95
C MET A 111 -11.43 18.96 -10.83
N ARG A 112 -11.78 20.02 -10.11
CA ARG A 112 -11.17 20.42 -8.85
C ARG A 112 -11.94 19.77 -7.70
N LYS A 113 -11.28 18.86 -6.99
CA LYS A 113 -11.81 18.21 -5.78
C LYS A 113 -11.36 19.03 -4.57
N ILE A 114 -12.25 19.81 -3.95
CA ILE A 114 -11.93 20.72 -2.83
C ILE A 114 -11.32 19.93 -1.66
N VAL A 115 -10.12 20.35 -1.20
CA VAL A 115 -9.38 19.75 -0.08
C VAL A 115 -8.68 20.88 0.68
N VAL A 116 -9.16 21.22 1.87
CA VAL A 116 -8.64 22.33 2.69
C VAL A 116 -7.87 21.86 3.93
N ASP A 117 -7.44 20.59 3.96
CA ASP A 117 -6.63 20.01 5.03
C ASP A 117 -5.12 20.34 4.90
N GLY A 118 -4.74 21.10 3.88
CA GLY A 118 -3.37 21.50 3.58
C GLY A 118 -2.62 20.56 2.66
N SER A 119 -3.17 19.39 2.31
CA SER A 119 -2.47 18.43 1.45
C SER A 119 -2.25 18.89 0.00
N ASN A 120 -2.93 19.96 -0.42
CA ASN A 120 -2.73 20.63 -1.71
C ASN A 120 -2.60 22.13 -1.50
N THR A 121 -1.58 22.75 -2.07
CA THR A 121 -1.29 24.19 -1.93
C THR A 121 -2.40 25.07 -2.46
N SER A 122 -3.08 24.63 -3.54
CA SER A 122 -4.22 25.30 -4.17
C SER A 122 -5.55 25.17 -3.40
N GLY A 123 -5.61 24.27 -2.40
CA GLY A 123 -6.85 23.96 -1.69
C GLY A 123 -7.79 23.01 -2.44
N PHE A 124 -7.34 22.41 -3.53
CA PHE A 124 -8.06 21.37 -4.27
C PHE A 124 -7.07 20.38 -4.93
N GLN A 125 -7.56 19.19 -5.24
CA GLN A 125 -6.86 18.17 -6.00
C GLN A 125 -7.48 18.07 -7.39
N ARG A 126 -6.68 18.09 -8.45
CA ARG A 126 -7.14 17.88 -9.82
C ARG A 126 -7.33 16.41 -10.08
N THR A 127 -8.52 16.03 -10.56
CA THR A 127 -8.91 14.64 -10.84
C THR A 127 -9.71 14.57 -12.13
N ALA A 128 -9.50 13.52 -12.92
CA ALA A 128 -10.33 13.25 -14.10
C ALA A 128 -10.62 11.75 -14.21
N ILE A 129 -11.86 11.41 -14.56
CA ILE A 129 -12.24 10.04 -14.90
C ILE A 129 -11.67 9.73 -16.29
N ILE A 130 -10.86 8.68 -16.40
CA ILE A 130 -10.31 8.20 -17.67
C ILE A 130 -11.05 6.99 -18.22
N SER A 131 -11.71 6.22 -17.35
CA SER A 131 -12.48 5.04 -17.74
C SER A 131 -13.43 4.57 -16.64
N PHE A 132 -14.37 3.69 -17.00
CA PHE A 132 -15.40 3.14 -16.10
C PHE A 132 -15.89 1.76 -16.56
N GLY A 133 -16.60 1.03 -15.69
CA GLY A 133 -17.38 -0.15 -16.01
C GLY A 133 -16.56 -1.39 -16.39
N GLY A 134 -15.37 -1.59 -15.79
CA GLY A 134 -14.54 -2.77 -16.00
C GLY A 134 -14.77 -3.88 -14.96
N TRP A 135 -13.84 -4.83 -14.90
CA TRP A 135 -13.87 -5.91 -13.91
C TRP A 135 -12.51 -6.59 -13.75
N VAL A 136 -12.38 -7.29 -12.62
CA VAL A 136 -11.33 -8.28 -12.35
C VAL A 136 -11.98 -9.61 -11.98
N ASP A 137 -11.49 -10.72 -12.54
CA ASP A 137 -11.98 -12.06 -12.22
C ASP A 137 -11.21 -12.60 -11.01
N THR A 138 -11.93 -13.12 -10.00
CA THR A 138 -11.39 -13.67 -8.77
C THR A 138 -11.84 -15.12 -8.56
N THR A 139 -11.27 -15.79 -7.56
CA THR A 139 -11.68 -17.16 -7.20
C THR A 139 -13.13 -17.24 -6.70
N ARG A 140 -13.72 -16.10 -6.31
CA ARG A 140 -15.09 -15.99 -5.77
C ARG A 140 -16.06 -15.28 -6.70
N GLY A 141 -15.66 -15.09 -7.95
CA GLY A 141 -16.46 -14.43 -8.98
C GLY A 141 -15.87 -13.10 -9.43
N ARG A 142 -16.61 -12.45 -10.29
CA ARG A 142 -16.19 -11.17 -10.89
C ARG A 142 -16.46 -10.02 -9.94
N VAL A 143 -15.47 -9.14 -9.75
CA VAL A 143 -15.60 -7.86 -9.06
C VAL A 143 -15.51 -6.74 -10.09
N ARG A 144 -16.54 -5.89 -10.14
CA ARG A 144 -16.62 -4.79 -11.10
C ARG A 144 -15.73 -3.63 -10.66
N ILE A 145 -15.17 -2.94 -11.66
CA ILE A 145 -14.50 -1.67 -11.50
C ILE A 145 -15.52 -0.57 -11.79
N SER A 146 -15.71 0.33 -10.85
CA SER A 146 -16.61 1.48 -10.99
C SER A 146 -15.99 2.53 -11.91
N THR A 147 -14.83 3.06 -11.50
CA THR A 147 -14.11 4.12 -12.22
C THR A 147 -12.61 3.94 -12.09
N ILE A 148 -11.88 4.47 -13.07
CA ILE A 148 -10.45 4.75 -12.94
C ILE A 148 -10.26 6.24 -13.19
N CYS A 149 -9.63 6.92 -12.22
CA CYS A 149 -9.29 8.32 -12.29
C CYS A 149 -7.78 8.51 -12.47
N LEU A 150 -7.39 9.57 -13.17
CA LEU A 150 -6.04 10.09 -13.20
C LEU A 150 -6.04 11.41 -12.44
N GLU A 151 -5.28 11.45 -11.35
CA GLU A 151 -5.24 12.55 -10.39
C GLU A 151 -3.82 13.04 -10.17
N GLU A 152 -3.65 14.24 -9.61
CA GLU A 152 -2.40 14.65 -8.99
C GLU A 152 -2.33 14.13 -7.53
N ASP A 153 -1.21 13.50 -7.13
CA ASP A 153 -1.04 13.09 -5.74
C ASP A 153 -0.84 14.32 -4.83
N SER A 154 -1.25 14.20 -3.59
CA SER A 154 -1.17 15.25 -2.58
C SER A 154 0.23 15.35 -1.98
N ALA A 155 0.56 16.49 -1.36
CA ALA A 155 1.81 16.70 -0.63
C ALA A 155 1.97 15.69 0.51
N ARG A 156 3.22 15.33 0.81
CA ARG A 156 3.56 14.38 1.88
C ARG A 156 3.59 15.09 3.23
N LYS A 157 2.73 14.65 4.16
CA LYS A 157 2.71 15.21 5.51
C LYS A 157 4.01 14.86 6.25
N ILE A 158 4.62 15.86 6.90
CA ILE A 158 5.82 15.75 7.71
C ILE A 158 5.47 15.78 9.19
N SER A 159 4.66 16.75 9.60
CA SER A 159 4.22 16.92 10.98
C SER A 159 2.76 17.37 11.04
N ASP A 160 2.09 17.07 12.14
CA ASP A 160 0.68 17.46 12.37
C ASP A 160 0.54 17.93 13.82
N ALA A 161 0.68 19.24 14.03
CA ALA A 161 0.41 19.89 15.31
C ALA A 161 -0.96 20.56 15.30
N SER A 162 -1.48 20.89 16.47
CA SER A 162 -2.83 21.46 16.61
C SER A 162 -3.03 22.75 15.80
N ALA A 163 -2.01 23.63 15.75
CA ALA A 163 -2.09 24.94 15.08
C ALA A 163 -1.37 24.98 13.72
N GLU A 164 -0.41 24.09 13.47
CA GLU A 164 0.43 24.09 12.28
C GLU A 164 0.64 22.68 11.76
N VAL A 165 0.59 22.51 10.44
CA VAL A 165 0.86 21.25 9.77
C VAL A 165 1.91 21.49 8.70
N SER A 166 2.97 20.66 8.69
CA SER A 166 4.04 20.76 7.69
C SER A 166 3.93 19.66 6.65
N TYR A 167 4.08 20.04 5.39
CA TYR A 167 4.07 19.15 4.22
C TYR A 167 5.34 19.31 3.39
N SER A 168 5.77 18.23 2.72
CA SER A 168 6.80 18.27 1.66
C SER A 168 6.14 18.26 0.29
N LEU A 169 6.59 19.12 -0.61
CA LEU A 169 6.09 19.21 -1.98
C LEU A 169 6.69 18.16 -2.93
N ASP A 170 7.58 17.30 -2.45
CA ASP A 170 8.22 16.23 -3.23
C ASP A 170 7.21 15.29 -3.90
N ARG A 171 6.06 15.06 -3.27
CA ARG A 171 5.01 14.16 -3.74
C ARG A 171 3.88 14.88 -4.50
N LEU A 172 3.64 16.16 -4.21
CA LEU A 172 2.55 16.92 -4.84
C LEU A 172 2.71 16.91 -6.37
N GLY A 173 1.63 16.62 -7.07
CA GLY A 173 1.58 16.60 -8.53
C GLY A 173 2.08 15.31 -9.19
N ILE A 174 2.55 14.30 -8.44
CA ILE A 174 2.86 12.98 -9.01
C ILE A 174 1.58 12.38 -9.62
N PRO A 175 1.63 11.83 -10.86
CA PRO A 175 0.47 11.19 -11.44
C PRO A 175 0.01 10.01 -10.59
N LEU A 176 -1.25 10.01 -10.19
CA LEU A 176 -1.89 9.03 -9.34
C LEU A 176 -3.05 8.37 -10.08
N LEU A 177 -3.03 7.05 -10.21
CA LEU A 177 -4.21 6.30 -10.65
C LEU A 177 -5.03 5.91 -9.42
N GLU A 178 -6.29 6.33 -9.38
CA GLU A 178 -7.28 5.86 -8.41
C GLU A 178 -8.19 4.85 -9.11
N ILE A 179 -8.17 3.60 -8.67
CA ILE A 179 -8.98 2.50 -9.19
C ILE A 179 -10.02 2.14 -8.14
N ALA A 180 -11.28 2.46 -8.41
CA ALA A 180 -12.40 2.20 -7.53
C ALA A 180 -13.18 0.95 -7.96
N THR A 181 -13.45 0.04 -7.04
CA THR A 181 -14.31 -1.13 -7.28
C THR A 181 -15.76 -0.85 -6.90
N GLU A 182 -16.69 -1.58 -7.50
CA GLU A 182 -18.05 -1.71 -6.98
C GLU A 182 -18.04 -2.53 -5.66
N PRO A 183 -19.11 -2.45 -4.85
CA PRO A 183 -19.17 -3.17 -3.57
C PRO A 183 -19.55 -4.66 -3.74
N ASP A 184 -18.86 -5.35 -4.64
CA ASP A 184 -19.05 -6.76 -4.98
C ASP A 184 -18.22 -7.71 -4.10
N ILE A 185 -17.34 -7.17 -3.27
CA ILE A 185 -16.45 -7.93 -2.40
C ILE A 185 -17.24 -8.47 -1.20
N VAL A 186 -17.05 -9.74 -0.88
CA VAL A 186 -17.89 -10.45 0.09
C VAL A 186 -17.31 -10.54 1.50
N ASP A 187 -15.97 -10.50 1.63
CA ASP A 187 -15.26 -10.55 2.91
C ASP A 187 -13.80 -10.06 2.80
N GLY A 188 -13.07 -10.10 3.91
CA GLY A 188 -11.69 -9.60 4.00
C GLY A 188 -10.68 -10.38 3.17
N GLU A 189 -10.80 -11.70 3.05
CA GLU A 189 -9.92 -12.52 2.22
C GLU A 189 -10.13 -12.20 0.73
N HIS A 190 -11.40 -12.03 0.33
CA HIS A 190 -11.73 -11.62 -1.03
C HIS A 190 -11.21 -10.19 -1.33
N ALA A 191 -11.28 -9.28 -0.36
CA ALA A 191 -10.71 -7.93 -0.51
C ALA A 191 -9.18 -7.97 -0.73
N VAL A 192 -8.47 -8.82 0.00
CA VAL A 192 -7.02 -9.03 -0.19
C VAL A 192 -6.72 -9.61 -1.57
N GLU A 193 -7.50 -10.59 -2.05
CA GLU A 193 -7.36 -11.17 -3.38
C GLU A 193 -7.53 -10.10 -4.48
N VAL A 194 -8.60 -9.30 -4.41
CA VAL A 194 -8.88 -8.22 -5.37
C VAL A 194 -7.76 -7.18 -5.38
N ALA A 195 -7.35 -6.70 -4.19
CA ALA A 195 -6.29 -5.71 -4.06
C ALA A 195 -4.96 -6.23 -4.63
N LYS A 196 -4.65 -7.52 -4.40
CA LYS A 196 -3.45 -8.16 -4.94
C LYS A 196 -3.51 -8.28 -6.45
N GLN A 197 -4.63 -8.69 -7.04
CA GLN A 197 -4.75 -8.84 -8.49
C GLN A 197 -4.61 -7.51 -9.22
N ILE A 198 -5.27 -6.45 -8.74
CA ILE A 198 -5.14 -5.11 -9.30
C ILE A 198 -3.71 -4.59 -9.11
N GLY A 199 -3.16 -4.75 -7.90
CA GLY A 199 -1.77 -4.36 -7.61
C GLY A 199 -0.74 -5.09 -8.47
N ASP A 200 -0.92 -6.39 -8.72
CA ASP A 200 -0.05 -7.19 -9.56
C ASP A 200 -0.02 -6.67 -11.02
N ILE A 201 -1.17 -6.32 -11.61
CA ILE A 201 -1.24 -5.75 -12.97
C ILE A 201 -0.33 -4.53 -13.09
N ILE A 202 -0.35 -3.65 -12.09
CA ILE A 202 0.42 -2.40 -12.10
C ILE A 202 1.90 -2.65 -11.77
N LEU A 203 2.19 -3.46 -10.77
CA LEU A 203 3.57 -3.80 -10.42
C LEU A 203 4.31 -4.50 -11.57
N LEU A 204 3.62 -5.41 -12.28
CA LEU A 204 4.18 -6.15 -13.40
C LEU A 204 4.36 -5.30 -14.65
N SER A 205 3.66 -4.17 -14.80
CA SER A 205 3.92 -3.19 -15.85
C SER A 205 5.27 -2.47 -15.69
N GLY A 206 5.77 -2.38 -14.45
CA GLY A 206 6.97 -1.61 -14.12
C GLY A 206 6.75 -0.08 -14.11
N TRP A 207 5.50 0.39 -14.17
CA TRP A 207 5.17 1.82 -14.26
C TRP A 207 4.95 2.50 -12.91
N SER A 208 4.71 1.71 -11.85
CA SER A 208 4.62 2.26 -10.51
C SER A 208 5.96 2.83 -10.06
N ARG A 209 5.90 3.92 -9.32
CA ARG A 209 7.06 4.49 -8.66
C ARG A 209 7.66 3.47 -7.68
N ARG A 210 8.99 3.38 -7.61
CA ARG A 210 9.72 2.46 -6.71
C ARG A 210 9.98 3.10 -5.34
N ALA A 211 8.93 3.55 -4.69
CA ALA A 211 9.02 4.17 -3.36
C ALA A 211 8.12 3.43 -2.37
N PRO A 212 8.43 3.46 -1.06
CA PRO A 212 7.48 3.03 -0.04
C PRO A 212 6.15 3.76 -0.21
N GLU A 213 5.04 3.05 0.00
CA GLU A 213 3.69 3.62 -0.12
C GLU A 213 3.29 4.14 -1.51
N SER A 214 4.01 3.75 -2.57
CA SER A 214 3.62 4.09 -3.95
C SER A 214 2.29 3.46 -4.37
N ILE A 215 1.90 2.38 -3.72
CA ILE A 215 0.58 1.76 -3.84
C ILE A 215 -0.08 1.79 -2.46
N ARG A 216 -1.25 2.43 -2.38
CA ARG A 216 -2.06 2.55 -1.17
C ARG A 216 -3.47 2.09 -1.48
N GLN A 217 -4.19 1.65 -0.46
CA GLN A 217 -5.60 1.30 -0.60
C GLN A 217 -6.44 1.94 0.51
N ASP A 218 -7.62 2.39 0.11
CA ASP A 218 -8.70 2.78 0.99
C ASP A 218 -9.78 1.70 0.92
N VAL A 219 -10.45 1.44 2.03
CA VAL A 219 -11.47 0.38 2.13
C VAL A 219 -12.82 1.02 2.43
N ASN A 220 -13.80 0.78 1.59
CA ASN A 220 -15.19 1.18 1.80
C ASN A 220 -15.97 0.01 2.41
N PHE A 221 -16.68 0.26 3.50
CA PHE A 221 -17.45 -0.74 4.23
C PHE A 221 -18.83 -0.23 4.59
N SER A 222 -19.86 -1.09 4.49
CA SER A 222 -21.21 -0.79 4.96
C SER A 222 -21.96 -2.06 5.37
N MET A 223 -22.70 -1.96 6.49
CA MET A 223 -23.66 -2.98 6.95
C MET A 223 -25.10 -2.43 6.89
N GLY A 224 -25.36 -1.42 6.06
CA GLY A 224 -26.66 -0.75 5.97
C GLY A 224 -26.83 0.43 6.92
N TYR A 225 -25.79 0.82 7.65
CA TYR A 225 -25.78 1.94 8.60
C TYR A 225 -24.95 3.15 8.09
N GLY A 226 -24.88 3.31 6.78
CA GLY A 226 -24.03 4.29 6.12
C GLY A 226 -22.74 3.68 5.58
N ARG A 227 -22.00 4.46 4.79
CA ARG A 227 -20.70 4.09 4.23
C ARG A 227 -19.57 4.60 5.12
N VAL A 228 -18.70 3.70 5.52
CA VAL A 228 -17.44 4.05 6.19
C VAL A 228 -16.30 3.90 5.19
N GLU A 229 -15.53 4.96 4.99
CA GLU A 229 -14.32 5.00 4.20
C GLU A 229 -13.11 4.91 5.15
N ILE A 230 -12.34 3.82 5.09
CA ILE A 230 -11.14 3.61 5.89
C ILE A 230 -9.92 3.95 5.04
N LYS A 231 -9.28 5.08 5.37
CA LYS A 231 -8.15 5.62 4.59
C LYS A 231 -6.81 5.03 4.98
N GLY A 232 -5.96 4.89 3.96
CA GLY A 232 -4.53 4.65 4.13
C GLY A 232 -4.18 3.31 4.75
N VAL A 233 -4.89 2.23 4.40
CA VAL A 233 -4.54 0.89 4.87
C VAL A 233 -3.18 0.50 4.30
N PRO A 234 -2.12 0.34 5.16
CA PRO A 234 -0.74 0.36 4.68
C PRO A 234 -0.28 -0.96 4.05
N LYS A 235 -0.95 -2.07 4.37
CA LYS A 235 -0.57 -3.42 3.93
C LYS A 235 -1.80 -4.26 3.63
N LEU A 236 -1.70 -5.14 2.63
CA LEU A 236 -2.79 -6.05 2.26
C LEU A 236 -3.26 -6.92 3.44
N SER A 237 -2.35 -7.36 4.30
CA SER A 237 -2.70 -8.15 5.49
C SER A 237 -3.60 -7.40 6.49
N VAL A 238 -3.50 -6.08 6.54
CA VAL A 238 -4.29 -5.24 7.46
C VAL A 238 -5.72 -5.01 6.95
N ILE A 239 -5.99 -5.17 5.65
CA ILE A 239 -7.34 -5.03 5.07
C ILE A 239 -8.34 -5.94 5.78
N ARG A 240 -7.99 -7.22 5.96
CA ARG A 240 -8.86 -8.19 6.63
C ARG A 240 -9.17 -7.77 8.06
N ASP A 241 -8.16 -7.34 8.80
CA ASP A 241 -8.29 -6.98 10.21
C ASP A 241 -9.12 -5.70 10.37
N CYS A 242 -8.94 -4.70 9.49
CA CYS A 242 -9.79 -3.50 9.43
C CYS A 242 -11.27 -3.84 9.18
N LEU A 243 -11.54 -4.72 8.23
CA LEU A 243 -12.91 -5.12 7.89
C LEU A 243 -13.58 -5.89 9.04
N LEU A 244 -12.82 -6.75 9.72
CA LEU A 244 -13.31 -7.47 10.90
C LEU A 244 -13.61 -6.49 12.04
N TYR A 245 -12.69 -5.61 12.36
CA TYR A 245 -12.85 -4.58 13.38
C TYR A 245 -14.06 -3.68 13.09
N GLU A 246 -14.19 -3.19 11.86
CA GLU A 246 -15.30 -2.30 11.47
C GLU A 246 -16.66 -3.00 11.55
N LYS A 247 -16.71 -4.30 11.20
CA LYS A 247 -17.91 -5.13 11.37
C LYS A 247 -18.33 -5.24 12.84
N GLU A 248 -17.37 -5.53 13.72
CA GLU A 248 -17.61 -5.62 15.16
C GLU A 248 -18.00 -4.25 15.74
N ARG A 249 -17.36 -3.18 15.30
CA ARG A 249 -17.68 -1.81 15.68
C ARG A 249 -19.12 -1.47 15.35
N GLN A 250 -19.55 -1.64 14.10
CA GLN A 250 -20.92 -1.31 13.69
C GLN A 250 -21.97 -2.19 14.40
N ALA A 251 -21.68 -3.46 14.65
CA ALA A 251 -22.55 -4.34 15.40
C ALA A 251 -22.73 -3.86 16.87
N SER A 252 -21.64 -3.47 17.54
CA SER A 252 -21.67 -2.93 18.90
C SER A 252 -22.39 -1.59 18.99
N LEU A 253 -22.19 -0.70 17.99
CA LEU A 253 -22.91 0.58 17.94
C LEU A 253 -24.40 0.38 17.71
N LYS A 254 -24.79 -0.61 16.92
CA LYS A 254 -26.19 -0.98 16.76
C LYS A 254 -26.82 -1.45 18.07
N GLU A 255 -26.12 -2.30 18.83
CA GLU A 255 -26.58 -2.75 20.16
C GLU A 255 -26.82 -1.56 21.10
N ILE A 256 -25.90 -0.59 21.11
CA ILE A 256 -26.03 0.63 21.91
C ILE A 256 -27.25 1.44 21.44
N ALA A 257 -27.41 1.62 20.13
CA ALA A 257 -28.55 2.36 19.58
C ALA A 257 -29.90 1.68 19.92
N ASP A 258 -29.99 0.35 19.78
CA ASP A 258 -31.19 -0.42 20.13
C ASP A 258 -31.53 -0.29 21.64
N ARG A 259 -30.52 -0.24 22.51
CA ARG A 259 -30.69 -0.15 23.95
C ARG A 259 -31.11 1.23 24.42
N LEU A 260 -30.44 2.28 23.92
CA LEU A 260 -30.73 3.66 24.33
C LEU A 260 -32.02 4.18 23.69
N GLY A 261 -32.34 3.75 22.47
CA GLY A 261 -33.50 4.21 21.74
C GLY A 261 -33.57 5.73 21.66
N ASN A 262 -34.77 6.29 21.91
CA ASN A 262 -34.98 7.74 21.92
C ASN A 262 -34.70 8.40 23.28
N ASN A 263 -34.09 7.69 24.24
CA ASN A 263 -33.90 8.18 25.61
C ASN A 263 -32.68 9.09 25.79
N TRP A 264 -32.07 9.54 24.71
CA TRP A 264 -30.94 10.48 24.73
C TRP A 264 -31.44 11.93 24.51
N GLU A 265 -32.21 12.45 25.46
CA GLU A 265 -32.84 13.78 25.31
C GLU A 265 -31.95 14.93 25.80
N ASN A 266 -31.07 14.72 26.77
CA ASN A 266 -30.36 15.79 27.46
C ASN A 266 -28.93 16.08 26.93
N GLY A 267 -28.41 15.24 26.01
CA GLY A 267 -27.06 15.42 25.48
C GLY A 267 -25.95 15.28 26.52
N ILE A 268 -24.72 15.63 26.12
CA ILE A 268 -23.54 15.73 26.99
C ILE A 268 -23.49 17.17 27.52
N GLU A 269 -23.59 17.33 28.85
CA GLU A 269 -23.38 18.58 29.55
C GLU A 269 -22.12 18.48 30.40
N PHE A 270 -21.21 19.44 30.25
CA PHE A 270 -19.96 19.44 30.99
C PHE A 270 -20.08 20.30 32.27
N THR A 271 -19.61 19.71 33.36
CA THR A 271 -19.44 20.39 34.66
C THR A 271 -17.94 20.55 34.94
N ASP A 272 -17.50 21.78 35.29
CA ASP A 272 -16.13 22.03 35.76
C ASP A 272 -15.95 21.39 37.14
N VAL A 273 -15.07 20.40 37.19
CA VAL A 273 -14.74 19.61 38.41
C VAL A 273 -13.28 19.78 38.81
N THR A 274 -12.60 20.79 38.27
CA THR A 274 -11.17 21.03 38.49
C THR A 274 -10.79 21.03 39.96
N HIS A 275 -11.65 21.60 40.83
CA HIS A 275 -11.41 21.67 42.26
C HIS A 275 -11.31 20.33 42.97
N LEU A 276 -11.91 19.26 42.39
CA LEU A 276 -11.80 17.90 42.93
C LEU A 276 -10.43 17.27 42.69
N PHE A 277 -9.65 17.82 41.75
CA PHE A 277 -8.37 17.29 41.31
C PHE A 277 -7.16 18.10 41.79
N ALA A 278 -7.35 19.03 42.75
CA ALA A 278 -6.25 19.86 43.28
C ALA A 278 -5.10 19.02 43.87
N GLU A 279 -5.43 17.92 44.55
CA GLU A 279 -4.46 16.98 45.17
C GLU A 279 -4.42 15.63 44.47
N THR A 280 -4.72 15.59 43.16
CA THR A 280 -4.85 14.35 42.42
C THR A 280 -3.55 13.52 42.37
N GLY A 281 -3.69 12.20 42.51
CA GLY A 281 -2.62 11.22 42.27
C GLY A 281 -2.28 10.98 40.80
N SER A 282 -3.09 11.47 39.89
CA SER A 282 -2.90 11.31 38.45
C SER A 282 -1.83 12.24 37.90
N LYS A 283 -0.67 11.69 37.52
CA LYS A 283 0.45 12.46 36.92
C LYS A 283 0.03 13.18 35.64
N VAL A 284 -0.86 12.57 34.84
CA VAL A 284 -1.35 13.15 33.57
C VAL A 284 -2.22 14.38 33.83
N ILE A 285 -3.19 14.26 34.75
CA ILE A 285 -4.06 15.38 35.10
C ILE A 285 -3.26 16.49 35.77
N LYS A 286 -2.39 16.17 36.72
CA LYS A 286 -1.56 17.16 37.40
C LYS A 286 -0.72 17.98 36.42
N LYS A 287 -0.03 17.32 35.49
CA LYS A 287 0.74 18.00 34.43
C LYS A 287 -0.11 18.96 33.59
N SER A 288 -1.35 18.57 33.30
CA SER A 288 -2.27 19.40 32.51
C SER A 288 -2.84 20.59 33.30
N LEU A 289 -3.11 20.40 34.59
CA LEU A 289 -3.49 21.49 35.50
C LEU A 289 -2.38 22.51 35.65
N ASP A 290 -1.12 22.05 35.80
CA ASP A 290 0.07 22.91 35.84
C ASP A 290 0.23 23.73 34.54
N ALA A 291 -0.28 23.23 33.42
CA ALA A 291 -0.34 23.93 32.13
C ALA A 291 -1.57 24.86 31.97
N GLY A 292 -2.38 25.04 33.01
CA GLY A 292 -3.55 25.91 33.00
C GLY A 292 -4.82 25.30 32.40
N MET A 293 -4.83 23.99 32.13
CA MET A 293 -6.03 23.26 31.67
C MET A 293 -6.98 23.01 32.85
N LYS A 294 -8.23 22.73 32.55
CA LYS A 294 -9.29 22.38 33.50
C LYS A 294 -9.75 20.94 33.32
N VAL A 295 -10.33 20.37 34.38
CA VAL A 295 -10.98 19.06 34.36
C VAL A 295 -12.49 19.24 34.28
N TYR A 296 -13.11 18.63 33.29
CA TYR A 296 -14.56 18.62 33.12
C TYR A 296 -15.09 17.21 33.24
N ALA A 297 -16.30 17.07 33.78
CA ALA A 297 -16.99 15.79 33.86
C ALA A 297 -18.36 15.87 33.20
N SER A 298 -18.84 14.73 32.68
CA SER A 298 -20.18 14.61 32.12
C SER A 298 -20.77 13.23 32.42
N LEU A 299 -22.10 13.19 32.60
CA LEU A 299 -22.88 11.96 32.64
C LEU A 299 -23.11 11.42 31.23
N LEU A 300 -23.20 10.09 31.17
CA LEU A 300 -23.60 9.33 29.99
C LEU A 300 -24.78 8.43 30.35
N PRO A 301 -26.01 8.93 30.26
CA PRO A 301 -27.20 8.20 30.69
C PRO A 301 -27.36 6.85 29.98
N GLY A 302 -27.54 5.77 30.76
CA GLY A 302 -27.76 4.43 30.25
C GLY A 302 -26.53 3.70 29.70
N LEU A 303 -25.32 4.30 29.76
CA LEU A 303 -24.10 3.78 29.11
C LEU A 303 -23.09 3.15 30.08
N ASN A 304 -23.45 2.88 31.33
CA ASN A 304 -22.60 2.15 32.26
C ASN A 304 -22.34 0.71 31.72
N GLY A 305 -21.06 0.33 31.63
CA GLY A 305 -20.62 -0.96 31.11
C GLY A 305 -20.46 -1.05 29.57
N TYR A 306 -20.77 0.03 28.82
CA TYR A 306 -20.61 0.10 27.37
C TYR A 306 -19.38 0.89 26.91
N LEU A 307 -18.74 1.60 27.82
CA LEU A 307 -17.60 2.46 27.50
C LEU A 307 -16.31 1.64 27.29
N LYS A 308 -16.19 0.48 27.96
CA LYS A 308 -15.03 -0.42 27.87
C LYS A 308 -15.38 -1.85 27.41
N ASN A 309 -16.62 -2.22 27.27
CA ASN A 309 -17.05 -3.60 27.05
C ASN A 309 -16.90 -4.03 25.59
N GLY A 310 -16.45 -5.29 25.36
CA GLY A 310 -16.33 -5.90 24.05
C GLY A 310 -15.06 -5.51 23.25
N ALA A 311 -14.97 -5.98 22.03
CA ALA A 311 -13.89 -5.68 21.09
C ALA A 311 -13.89 -4.20 20.71
N TYR A 312 -15.08 -3.60 20.62
CA TYR A 312 -15.27 -2.19 20.34
C TYR A 312 -15.74 -1.43 21.58
N ARG A 313 -15.11 -0.27 21.85
CA ARG A 313 -15.30 0.54 23.05
C ARG A 313 -15.87 1.91 22.70
N LEU A 314 -17.10 2.24 23.13
CA LEU A 314 -17.69 3.57 22.91
C LEU A 314 -16.83 4.68 23.54
N GLY A 315 -16.18 4.42 24.68
CA GLY A 315 -15.25 5.38 25.30
C GLY A 315 -14.12 5.81 24.33
N ARG A 316 -13.66 4.91 23.46
CA ARG A 316 -12.65 5.22 22.44
C ARG A 316 -13.19 6.15 21.35
N GLU A 317 -14.44 5.96 20.91
CA GLU A 317 -15.08 6.88 19.94
C GLU A 317 -15.13 8.30 20.48
N LEU A 318 -15.51 8.47 21.74
CA LEU A 318 -15.58 9.79 22.38
C LEU A 318 -14.18 10.35 22.63
N ALA A 319 -13.21 9.50 22.99
CA ALA A 319 -11.82 9.90 23.15
C ALA A 319 -11.20 10.38 21.84
N ASP A 320 -11.48 9.71 20.72
CA ASP A 320 -10.99 10.12 19.40
C ASP A 320 -11.53 11.49 18.99
N VAL A 321 -12.81 11.78 19.25
CA VAL A 321 -13.37 13.13 19.07
C VAL A 321 -12.63 14.16 19.93
N ALA A 322 -12.39 13.87 21.23
CA ALA A 322 -11.67 14.78 22.11
C ALA A 322 -10.25 15.10 21.63
N LYS A 323 -9.53 14.09 21.16
CA LYS A 323 -8.14 14.23 20.67
C LYS A 323 -8.03 15.17 19.47
N LEU A 324 -9.04 15.19 18.58
CA LEU A 324 -9.04 16.09 17.42
C LEU A 324 -8.98 17.57 17.79
N TYR A 325 -9.41 17.90 19.02
CA TYR A 325 -9.42 19.27 19.55
C TYR A 325 -8.41 19.48 20.69
N GLY A 326 -7.31 18.72 20.67
CA GLY A 326 -6.16 18.93 21.57
C GLY A 326 -6.29 18.34 22.97
N SER A 327 -7.38 17.63 23.31
CA SER A 327 -7.46 16.87 24.56
C SER A 327 -6.65 15.57 24.47
N GLY A 328 -6.10 15.09 25.59
CA GLY A 328 -5.43 13.79 25.67
C GLY A 328 -6.36 12.57 25.55
N GLY A 329 -7.67 12.78 25.45
CA GLY A 329 -8.71 11.75 25.45
C GLY A 329 -9.62 11.88 26.67
N ILE A 330 -10.32 10.79 27.03
CA ILE A 330 -11.20 10.74 28.19
C ILE A 330 -10.83 9.61 29.15
N MET A 331 -11.20 9.72 30.44
CA MET A 331 -11.21 8.63 31.40
C MET A 331 -12.65 8.40 31.84
N HIS A 332 -13.14 7.16 31.83
CA HIS A 332 -14.57 6.88 32.02
C HIS A 332 -14.87 5.90 33.15
N SER A 333 -16.13 5.84 33.57
CA SER A 333 -16.61 5.07 34.71
C SER A 333 -16.26 3.58 34.66
N ASP A 334 -16.19 2.97 33.46
CA ASP A 334 -15.92 1.53 33.33
C ASP A 334 -14.43 1.16 33.56
N GLU A 335 -13.54 2.15 33.68
CA GLU A 335 -12.12 1.98 33.97
C GLU A 335 -11.66 2.69 35.24
N LEU A 336 -12.54 3.52 35.83
CA LEU A 336 -12.29 4.19 37.09
C LEU A 336 -12.85 3.36 38.27
N PRO A 337 -12.14 3.27 39.42
CA PRO A 337 -10.87 3.93 39.74
C PRO A 337 -9.68 3.37 38.99
N GLY A 338 -8.76 4.27 38.56
CA GLY A 338 -7.57 3.93 37.81
C GLY A 338 -6.80 5.19 37.37
N TYR A 339 -5.63 5.02 36.77
CA TYR A 339 -4.79 6.13 36.25
C TYR A 339 -4.39 7.19 37.28
N GLY A 340 -4.40 6.83 38.59
CA GLY A 340 -4.17 7.72 39.70
C GLY A 340 -5.37 8.58 40.10
N VAL A 341 -6.55 8.32 39.54
CA VAL A 341 -7.86 8.88 39.93
C VAL A 341 -8.59 7.84 40.78
N ASN A 342 -8.48 7.94 42.10
CA ASN A 342 -9.03 6.96 43.03
C ASN A 342 -10.02 7.62 44.01
N ASP A 343 -9.54 8.56 44.81
CA ASP A 343 -10.36 9.23 45.85
C ASP A 343 -11.36 10.20 45.20
N GLU A 344 -11.02 10.79 44.07
CA GLU A 344 -11.86 11.71 43.31
C GLU A 344 -13.12 11.02 42.75
N VAL A 345 -13.08 9.70 42.50
CA VAL A 345 -14.23 8.95 41.95
C VAL A 345 -15.46 9.04 42.86
N LYS A 346 -15.27 9.02 44.17
CA LYS A 346 -16.37 9.17 45.11
C LYS A 346 -16.98 10.56 45.02
N SER A 347 -16.16 11.59 45.05
CA SER A 347 -16.59 13.00 44.95
C SER A 347 -17.28 13.28 43.62
N LEU A 348 -16.77 12.69 42.49
CA LEU A 348 -17.40 12.76 41.17
C LEU A 348 -18.80 12.12 41.19
N LYS A 349 -18.98 10.95 41.80
CA LYS A 349 -20.29 10.29 41.91
C LYS A 349 -21.25 11.09 42.79
N ASP A 350 -20.78 11.65 43.90
CA ASP A 350 -21.59 12.49 44.81
C ASP A 350 -22.08 13.79 44.08
N MET A 351 -21.25 14.35 43.21
CA MET A 351 -21.58 15.55 42.40
C MET A 351 -22.50 15.23 41.23
N LEU A 352 -22.12 14.23 40.41
CA LEU A 352 -22.84 13.88 39.17
C LEU A 352 -24.12 13.08 39.44
N LYS A 353 -24.23 12.42 40.59
CA LYS A 353 -25.35 11.55 41.01
C LYS A 353 -25.80 10.54 39.93
N PRO A 354 -24.88 9.73 39.36
CA PRO A 354 -25.25 8.77 38.33
C PRO A 354 -26.20 7.71 38.88
N ARG A 355 -27.22 7.37 38.10
CA ARG A 355 -28.05 6.18 38.37
C ARG A 355 -27.23 4.91 38.10
N ALA A 356 -27.69 3.74 38.53
CA ALA A 356 -26.97 2.46 38.36
C ALA A 356 -26.67 2.14 36.87
N ALA A 357 -27.51 2.61 35.94
CA ALA A 357 -27.35 2.41 34.51
C ALA A 357 -26.48 3.49 33.83
N ASP A 358 -26.16 4.59 34.52
CA ASP A 358 -25.48 5.72 33.92
C ASP A 358 -23.96 5.59 34.02
N GLY A 359 -23.26 5.78 32.90
CA GLY A 359 -21.82 6.00 32.88
C GLY A 359 -21.48 7.46 33.11
N PHE A 360 -20.21 7.77 33.31
CA PHE A 360 -19.67 9.12 33.31
C PHE A 360 -18.23 9.11 32.80
N PHE A 361 -17.75 10.27 32.38
CA PHE A 361 -16.35 10.43 32.02
C PHE A 361 -15.81 11.78 32.48
N ILE A 362 -14.50 11.88 32.56
CA ILE A 362 -13.75 13.12 32.74
C ILE A 362 -12.88 13.38 31.52
N ILE A 363 -12.70 14.64 31.22
CA ILE A 363 -11.85 15.15 30.13
C ILE A 363 -11.05 16.33 30.64
N VAL A 364 -9.79 16.41 30.20
CA VAL A 364 -8.93 17.56 30.48
C VAL A 364 -8.76 18.39 29.21
N SER A 365 -9.13 19.66 29.29
CA SER A 365 -9.05 20.58 28.14
C SER A 365 -9.02 22.04 28.62
N ASP A 366 -8.71 22.95 27.73
CA ASP A 366 -8.93 24.37 27.96
C ASP A 366 -10.41 24.73 27.74
N GLU A 367 -10.83 25.86 28.29
CA GLU A 367 -12.23 26.34 28.23
C GLU A 367 -12.67 26.67 26.79
N ALA A 368 -11.75 27.14 25.94
CA ALA A 368 -12.05 27.53 24.57
C ALA A 368 -12.50 26.35 23.70
N HIS A 369 -11.90 25.17 23.90
CA HIS A 369 -12.23 23.98 23.12
C HIS A 369 -13.43 23.20 23.68
N MET A 370 -13.80 23.35 24.95
CA MET A 370 -14.89 22.56 25.56
C MET A 370 -16.22 22.69 24.85
N GLY A 371 -16.55 23.89 24.37
CA GLY A 371 -17.81 24.15 23.63
C GLY A 371 -17.88 23.38 22.31
N ILE A 372 -16.76 23.27 21.58
CA ILE A 372 -16.72 22.52 20.33
C ILE A 372 -16.67 20.99 20.59
N ILE A 373 -15.86 20.55 21.55
CA ILE A 373 -15.79 19.13 21.96
C ILE A 373 -17.18 18.62 22.36
N GLY A 374 -17.93 19.38 23.15
CA GLY A 374 -19.29 19.01 23.59
C GLY A 374 -20.26 18.88 22.42
N ARG A 375 -20.26 19.83 21.49
CA ARG A 375 -21.09 19.73 20.28
C ARG A 375 -20.75 18.52 19.42
N GLU A 376 -19.47 18.27 19.20
CA GLU A 376 -19.01 17.15 18.36
C GLU A 376 -19.30 15.79 19.02
N MET A 377 -19.10 15.65 20.32
CA MET A 377 -19.47 14.43 21.05
C MET A 377 -20.99 14.20 21.02
N ASN A 378 -21.81 15.23 21.20
CA ASN A 378 -23.27 15.14 21.09
C ASN A 378 -23.69 14.75 19.67
N SER A 379 -23.10 15.37 18.65
CA SER A 379 -23.32 15.03 17.26
C SER A 379 -22.96 13.56 17.00
N ARG A 380 -21.83 13.10 17.54
CA ARG A 380 -21.37 11.72 17.43
C ARG A 380 -22.35 10.70 18.01
N ILE A 381 -22.81 10.93 19.24
CA ILE A 381 -23.80 10.05 19.88
C ILE A 381 -25.12 10.08 19.11
N SER A 382 -25.59 11.27 18.69
CA SER A 382 -26.81 11.40 17.90
C SER A 382 -26.75 10.62 16.58
N LYS A 383 -25.60 10.60 15.90
CA LYS A 383 -25.39 9.78 14.70
C LYS A 383 -25.43 8.28 15.01
N ILE A 384 -24.77 7.85 16.08
CA ILE A 384 -24.81 6.44 16.55
C ILE A 384 -26.25 6.01 16.80
N LEU A 385 -27.03 6.80 17.52
CA LEU A 385 -28.42 6.47 17.85
C LEU A 385 -29.34 6.39 16.63
N ARG A 386 -29.06 7.19 15.60
CA ARG A 386 -29.78 7.13 14.32
C ARG A 386 -29.22 6.09 13.35
N LEU A 387 -28.15 5.39 13.75
CA LEU A 387 -27.40 4.47 12.89
C LEU A 387 -26.94 5.14 11.59
N ASP A 388 -26.60 6.42 11.64
CA ASP A 388 -25.91 7.13 10.55
C ASP A 388 -24.42 7.11 10.83
N LEU A 389 -23.78 6.05 10.40
CA LEU A 389 -22.34 5.83 10.61
C LEU A 389 -21.49 6.24 9.39
N SER A 390 -22.05 7.09 8.52
CA SER A 390 -21.34 7.62 7.34
C SER A 390 -20.19 8.52 7.76
N GLU A 391 -18.94 8.06 7.56
CA GLU A 391 -17.76 8.79 8.00
C GLU A 391 -16.47 8.29 7.34
N THR A 392 -15.42 9.12 7.40
CA THR A 392 -14.06 8.74 7.06
C THR A 392 -13.31 8.37 8.35
N ARG A 393 -12.62 7.24 8.30
CA ARG A 393 -11.76 6.72 9.38
C ARG A 393 -10.34 6.50 8.85
N TYR A 394 -9.37 6.28 9.72
CA TYR A 394 -8.05 5.78 9.37
C TYR A 394 -7.78 4.47 10.11
N ALA A 395 -6.94 3.61 9.55
CA ALA A 395 -6.53 2.37 10.18
C ALA A 395 -5.16 2.52 10.84
N ASP A 396 -4.99 1.93 12.04
CA ASP A 396 -3.68 1.75 12.63
C ASP A 396 -2.99 0.47 12.14
N ALA A 397 -1.77 0.21 12.61
CA ALA A 397 -0.99 -0.95 12.21
C ALA A 397 -1.60 -2.30 12.64
N GLN A 398 -2.50 -2.29 13.61
CA GLN A 398 -3.24 -3.44 14.13
C GLN A 398 -4.57 -3.67 13.41
N GLY A 399 -4.97 -2.75 12.54
CA GLY A 399 -6.24 -2.78 11.81
C GLY A 399 -7.42 -2.22 12.61
N GLU A 400 -7.18 -1.58 13.76
CA GLU A 400 -8.22 -0.84 14.46
C GLU A 400 -8.51 0.47 13.72
N THR A 401 -9.78 0.84 13.60
CA THR A 401 -10.17 2.05 12.89
C THR A 401 -10.50 3.18 13.86
N HIS A 402 -10.13 4.42 13.48
CA HIS A 402 -10.31 5.62 14.28
C HIS A 402 -11.06 6.69 13.48
N TYR A 403 -11.92 7.45 14.14
CA TYR A 403 -12.62 8.56 13.50
C TYR A 403 -11.63 9.62 13.00
N LEU A 404 -11.81 10.04 11.75
CA LEU A 404 -10.98 11.07 11.13
C LEU A 404 -11.79 12.34 10.87
N ARG A 405 -12.88 12.23 10.12
CA ARG A 405 -13.72 13.37 9.71
C ARG A 405 -15.07 12.88 9.14
N PRO A 406 -16.06 13.78 8.93
CA PRO A 406 -17.24 13.44 8.15
C PRO A 406 -16.88 12.95 6.75
N LEU A 407 -17.74 12.10 6.17
CA LEU A 407 -17.60 11.67 4.79
C LEU A 407 -17.74 12.87 3.84
N PRO A 408 -16.85 13.05 2.86
CA PRO A 408 -17.01 14.09 1.87
C PRO A 408 -18.29 13.91 1.04
N GLY A 409 -18.94 15.02 0.70
CA GLY A 409 -20.11 15.07 -0.17
C GLY A 409 -19.77 15.27 -1.64
N GLY A 410 -20.78 15.22 -2.51
CA GLY A 410 -20.66 15.55 -3.93
C GLY A 410 -20.39 17.04 -4.17
N GLU A 411 -20.66 17.89 -3.19
CA GLU A 411 -20.49 19.34 -3.24
C GLU A 411 -19.03 19.79 -3.31
N ARG A 412 -18.07 18.88 -3.15
CA ARG A 412 -16.63 19.18 -3.22
C ARG A 412 -16.07 19.33 -4.63
N MET A 413 -16.85 19.04 -5.66
CA MET A 413 -16.38 19.01 -7.05
C MET A 413 -16.84 20.23 -7.82
N TYR A 414 -15.93 20.81 -8.65
CA TYR A 414 -16.26 21.79 -9.68
C TYR A 414 -15.25 21.71 -10.84
N PRO A 415 -15.62 22.17 -12.08
CA PRO A 415 -14.75 22.05 -13.26
C PRO A 415 -13.42 22.78 -13.08
N GLU A 416 -12.32 22.16 -13.53
CA GLU A 416 -11.03 22.82 -13.68
C GLU A 416 -11.06 23.74 -14.90
N THR A 417 -10.69 25.02 -14.71
CA THR A 417 -10.77 26.03 -15.76
C THR A 417 -9.45 26.35 -16.44
N ASP A 418 -8.33 25.91 -15.86
CA ASP A 418 -6.99 26.21 -16.35
C ASP A 418 -6.41 25.10 -17.25
N ILE A 419 -7.11 23.95 -17.33
CA ILE A 419 -6.73 22.82 -18.18
C ILE A 419 -7.80 22.63 -19.25
N LEU A 420 -7.35 22.58 -20.51
CA LEU A 420 -8.25 22.31 -21.64
C LEU A 420 -8.72 20.85 -21.62
N ASN A 421 -9.96 20.64 -22.07
CA ASN A 421 -10.50 19.31 -22.31
C ASN A 421 -9.65 18.56 -23.35
N TYR A 422 -9.29 17.31 -23.06
CA TYR A 422 -8.42 16.51 -23.91
C TYR A 422 -9.20 15.37 -24.57
N PRO A 423 -9.31 15.33 -25.92
CA PRO A 423 -10.03 14.26 -26.61
C PRO A 423 -9.23 12.94 -26.55
N ILE A 424 -9.90 11.85 -26.18
CA ILE A 424 -9.32 10.51 -26.19
C ILE A 424 -9.53 9.90 -27.57
N THR A 425 -8.52 10.04 -28.44
CA THR A 425 -8.60 9.58 -29.83
C THR A 425 -8.54 8.06 -29.94
N GLN A 426 -9.06 7.51 -31.04
CA GLN A 426 -8.96 6.07 -31.33
C GLN A 426 -7.50 5.60 -31.45
N GLU A 427 -6.60 6.45 -31.95
CA GLU A 427 -5.17 6.16 -32.00
C GLU A 427 -4.59 5.98 -30.59
N LEU A 428 -4.93 6.88 -29.65
CA LEU A 428 -4.50 6.79 -28.25
C LEU A 428 -5.03 5.50 -27.60
N VAL A 429 -6.29 5.14 -27.87
CA VAL A 429 -6.89 3.88 -27.39
C VAL A 429 -6.18 2.66 -27.98
N MET A 430 -5.85 2.66 -29.27
CA MET A 430 -5.09 1.57 -29.88
C MET A 430 -3.70 1.41 -29.26
N ARG A 431 -2.96 2.50 -29.12
CA ARG A 431 -1.65 2.50 -28.45
C ARG A 431 -1.74 2.00 -27.01
N SER A 432 -2.77 2.39 -26.27
CA SER A 432 -2.96 1.92 -24.90
C SER A 432 -3.22 0.40 -24.82
N ARG A 433 -3.91 -0.19 -25.82
CA ARG A 433 -4.10 -1.63 -25.94
C ARG A 433 -2.81 -2.39 -26.22
N GLU A 434 -1.95 -1.84 -27.07
CA GLU A 434 -0.66 -2.45 -27.43
C GLU A 434 0.26 -2.61 -26.21
N ILE A 435 0.24 -1.63 -25.29
CA ILE A 435 1.07 -1.63 -24.09
C ILE A 435 0.33 -2.10 -22.83
N ALA A 436 -0.94 -2.55 -22.96
CA ALA A 436 -1.74 -2.96 -21.80
C ALA A 436 -1.02 -4.02 -20.96
N PRO A 437 -0.91 -3.81 -19.63
CA PRO A 437 -0.28 -4.78 -18.75
C PRO A 437 -1.00 -6.12 -18.79
N LYS A 438 -0.23 -7.20 -18.79
CA LYS A 438 -0.76 -8.56 -18.72
C LYS A 438 -1.01 -8.94 -17.26
N THR A 439 -2.05 -9.74 -17.05
CA THR A 439 -2.26 -10.37 -15.75
C THR A 439 -1.12 -11.35 -15.42
N ARG A 440 -0.94 -11.67 -14.14
CA ARG A 440 0.05 -12.67 -13.70
C ARG A 440 -0.13 -14.01 -14.43
N GLU A 441 -1.38 -14.45 -14.62
CA GLU A 441 -1.70 -15.71 -15.29
C GLU A 441 -1.33 -15.68 -16.78
N GLU A 442 -1.59 -14.57 -17.46
CA GLU A 442 -1.21 -14.37 -18.86
C GLU A 442 0.33 -14.37 -19.02
N LEU A 443 1.06 -13.70 -18.11
CA LEU A 443 2.52 -13.69 -18.10
C LEU A 443 3.09 -15.08 -17.82
N ILE A 444 2.52 -15.83 -16.86
CA ILE A 444 2.91 -17.23 -16.61
C ILE A 444 2.72 -18.07 -17.88
N ALA A 445 1.55 -17.99 -18.51
CA ALA A 445 1.27 -18.74 -19.73
C ALA A 445 2.19 -18.34 -20.89
N GLU A 446 2.52 -17.08 -21.02
CA GLU A 446 3.47 -16.56 -22.02
C GLU A 446 4.88 -17.08 -21.76
N PHE A 447 5.38 -17.02 -20.53
CA PHE A 447 6.72 -17.47 -20.17
C PHE A 447 6.86 -18.98 -20.36
N CYS A 448 5.83 -19.78 -20.01
CA CYS A 448 5.81 -21.20 -20.31
C CYS A 448 5.96 -21.48 -21.81
N ARG A 449 5.26 -20.73 -22.65
CA ARG A 449 5.34 -20.89 -24.13
C ARG A 449 6.66 -20.36 -24.70
N LYS A 450 7.06 -19.14 -24.28
CA LYS A 450 8.24 -18.44 -24.84
C LYS A 450 9.54 -19.15 -24.46
N TYR A 451 9.66 -19.60 -23.22
CA TYR A 451 10.90 -20.17 -22.69
C TYR A 451 10.87 -21.69 -22.50
N GLY A 452 9.70 -22.32 -22.70
CA GLY A 452 9.53 -23.77 -22.53
C GLY A 452 9.71 -24.26 -21.09
N ILE A 453 9.38 -23.41 -20.10
CA ILE A 453 9.52 -23.66 -18.66
C ILE A 453 8.19 -24.06 -18.02
N SER A 454 8.25 -24.62 -16.81
CA SER A 454 7.06 -24.98 -16.04
C SER A 454 6.34 -23.73 -15.47
N ARG A 455 5.06 -23.88 -15.11
CA ARG A 455 4.28 -22.82 -14.44
C ARG A 455 4.93 -22.36 -13.13
N GLN A 456 5.54 -23.29 -12.39
CA GLN A 456 6.21 -22.98 -11.13
C GLN A 456 7.47 -22.13 -11.37
N GLU A 457 8.29 -22.46 -12.36
CA GLU A 457 9.47 -21.67 -12.74
C GLU A 457 9.05 -20.28 -13.25
N ALA A 458 8.05 -20.21 -14.13
CA ALA A 458 7.51 -18.94 -14.62
C ALA A 458 6.98 -18.07 -13.47
N SER A 459 6.22 -18.64 -12.54
CA SER A 459 5.73 -17.93 -11.35
C SER A 459 6.88 -17.43 -10.47
N SER A 460 7.93 -18.25 -10.26
CA SER A 460 9.11 -17.84 -9.48
C SER A 460 9.86 -16.68 -10.11
N ILE A 461 10.02 -16.69 -11.44
CA ILE A 461 10.66 -15.58 -12.18
C ILE A 461 9.88 -14.27 -12.00
N ILE A 462 8.56 -14.34 -12.11
CA ILE A 462 7.68 -13.17 -11.98
C ILE A 462 7.70 -12.63 -10.54
N VAL A 463 7.56 -13.50 -9.54
CA VAL A 463 7.56 -13.12 -8.12
C VAL A 463 8.87 -12.48 -7.70
N ASN A 464 10.01 -12.98 -8.19
CA ASN A 464 11.33 -12.43 -7.89
C ASN A 464 11.73 -11.25 -8.79
N ASN A 465 10.82 -10.72 -9.60
CA ASN A 465 11.05 -9.60 -10.52
C ASN A 465 12.22 -9.84 -11.51
N LEU A 466 12.36 -11.08 -11.98
CA LEU A 466 13.42 -11.53 -12.89
C LEU A 466 12.98 -11.56 -14.36
N SER A 467 11.82 -10.98 -14.69
CA SER A 467 11.23 -11.03 -16.05
C SER A 467 12.16 -10.44 -17.12
N GLY A 468 12.77 -9.30 -16.87
CA GLY A 468 13.75 -8.70 -17.79
C GLY A 468 15.07 -9.50 -17.87
N VAL A 469 15.48 -10.12 -16.75
CA VAL A 469 16.73 -10.88 -16.70
C VAL A 469 16.62 -12.18 -17.47
N ILE A 470 15.49 -12.90 -17.36
CA ILE A 470 15.30 -14.14 -18.15
C ILE A 470 15.21 -13.85 -19.64
N GLU A 471 14.57 -12.73 -20.02
CA GLU A 471 14.49 -12.31 -21.43
C GLU A 471 15.88 -12.07 -22.02
N ASP A 472 16.71 -11.34 -21.29
CA ASP A 472 18.07 -11.03 -21.64
C ASP A 472 18.94 -12.29 -21.72
N TYR A 473 18.90 -13.16 -20.69
CA TYR A 473 19.67 -14.41 -20.67
C TYR A 473 19.20 -15.41 -21.73
N ALA A 474 17.89 -15.54 -21.94
CA ALA A 474 17.35 -16.43 -22.97
C ALA A 474 17.72 -15.96 -24.37
N SER A 475 17.78 -14.64 -24.59
CA SER A 475 18.25 -14.04 -25.85
C SER A 475 19.72 -14.37 -26.12
N VAL A 476 20.58 -14.22 -25.11
CA VAL A 476 22.02 -14.52 -25.20
C VAL A 476 22.29 -16.02 -25.41
N LEU A 477 21.58 -16.86 -24.67
CA LEU A 477 21.82 -18.33 -24.67
C LEU A 477 21.10 -19.07 -25.81
N GLY A 478 20.10 -18.41 -26.46
CA GLY A 478 19.21 -19.09 -27.40
C GLY A 478 18.37 -20.22 -26.78
N ASN A 479 18.32 -20.30 -25.44
CA ASN A 479 17.71 -21.40 -24.70
C ASN A 479 17.05 -20.93 -23.39
N GLY A 480 15.72 -20.82 -23.42
CA GLY A 480 14.96 -20.34 -22.27
C GLY A 480 15.00 -21.28 -21.05
N LYS A 481 15.03 -22.59 -21.26
CA LYS A 481 15.14 -23.57 -20.16
C LYS A 481 16.48 -23.46 -19.42
N LEU A 482 17.57 -23.28 -20.17
CA LEU A 482 18.88 -23.07 -19.58
C LEU A 482 18.94 -21.75 -18.81
N ALA A 483 18.42 -20.67 -19.39
CA ALA A 483 18.34 -19.37 -18.73
C ALA A 483 17.58 -19.45 -17.40
N ALA A 484 16.40 -20.06 -17.38
CA ALA A 484 15.60 -20.26 -16.18
C ALA A 484 16.33 -21.09 -15.12
N ARG A 485 16.98 -22.19 -15.51
CA ARG A 485 17.78 -23.02 -14.61
C ARG A 485 18.93 -22.24 -13.97
N LEU A 486 19.67 -21.46 -14.77
CA LEU A 486 20.77 -20.64 -14.24
C LEU A 486 20.24 -19.61 -13.23
N LEU A 487 19.14 -18.91 -13.55
CA LEU A 487 18.57 -17.89 -12.70
C LEU A 487 17.94 -18.42 -11.40
N LEU A 488 17.23 -19.54 -11.48
CA LEU A 488 16.42 -20.02 -10.34
C LEU A 488 17.13 -21.06 -9.47
N GLN A 489 18.19 -21.70 -9.97
CA GLN A 489 18.87 -22.77 -9.26
C GLN A 489 20.36 -22.49 -9.12
N VAL A 490 21.09 -22.36 -10.23
CA VAL A 490 22.55 -22.31 -10.20
C VAL A 490 23.09 -21.07 -9.52
N ILE A 491 22.64 -19.89 -9.93
CA ILE A 491 23.11 -18.61 -9.36
C ILE A 491 22.78 -18.53 -7.86
N PRO A 492 21.52 -18.76 -7.41
CA PRO A 492 21.20 -18.70 -5.98
C PRO A 492 21.96 -19.72 -5.12
N ASP A 493 22.21 -20.93 -5.64
CA ASP A 493 22.99 -21.94 -4.93
C ASP A 493 24.47 -21.51 -4.78
N LEU A 494 25.05 -20.89 -5.81
CA LEU A 494 26.41 -20.37 -5.77
C LEU A 494 26.56 -19.14 -4.88
N GLU A 495 25.60 -18.22 -4.91
CA GLU A 495 25.54 -17.05 -4.02
C GLU A 495 25.46 -17.47 -2.55
N LYS A 496 24.62 -18.47 -2.25
CA LYS A 496 24.53 -19.05 -0.90
C LYS A 496 25.85 -19.68 -0.47
N LYS A 497 26.54 -20.41 -1.37
CA LYS A 497 27.85 -21.02 -1.13
C LYS A 497 28.95 -19.98 -0.89
N ALA A 498 28.88 -18.87 -1.65
CA ALA A 498 29.83 -17.77 -1.54
C ALA A 498 29.48 -16.78 -0.41
N SER A 499 28.28 -16.85 0.18
CA SER A 499 27.70 -15.86 1.10
C SER A 499 27.77 -14.43 0.56
N LYS A 500 27.54 -14.26 -0.74
CA LYS A 500 27.68 -12.99 -1.46
C LYS A 500 26.71 -12.95 -2.65
N ASP A 501 26.01 -11.83 -2.80
CA ASP A 501 25.21 -11.53 -3.98
C ASP A 501 26.10 -11.14 -5.17
N ILE A 502 25.72 -11.56 -6.37
CA ILE A 502 26.42 -11.25 -7.61
C ILE A 502 25.69 -10.18 -8.43
N ASN A 503 26.46 -9.36 -9.12
CA ASN A 503 25.89 -8.45 -10.09
C ASN A 503 25.45 -9.22 -11.35
N LEU A 504 24.15 -9.25 -11.63
CA LEU A 504 23.56 -9.93 -12.77
C LEU A 504 24.10 -9.40 -14.13
N ALA A 505 24.57 -8.16 -14.19
CA ALA A 505 25.20 -7.61 -15.39
C ALA A 505 26.57 -8.29 -15.69
N ASP A 506 27.34 -8.67 -14.68
CA ASP A 506 28.59 -9.39 -14.86
C ASP A 506 28.34 -10.85 -15.27
N VAL A 507 27.30 -11.46 -14.70
CA VAL A 507 26.82 -12.77 -15.17
C VAL A 507 26.48 -12.70 -16.66
N ARG A 508 25.72 -11.69 -17.09
CA ARG A 508 25.36 -11.49 -18.49
C ARG A 508 26.59 -11.39 -19.42
N LYS A 509 27.61 -10.62 -19.02
CA LYS A 509 28.88 -10.53 -19.79
C LYS A 509 29.53 -11.89 -19.97
N LEU A 510 29.62 -12.68 -18.89
CA LEU A 510 30.17 -14.03 -18.93
C LEU A 510 29.37 -14.95 -19.85
N LEU A 511 28.02 -14.95 -19.72
CA LEU A 511 27.14 -15.76 -20.57
C LEU A 511 27.29 -15.40 -22.05
N THR A 512 27.41 -14.09 -22.37
CA THR A 512 27.61 -13.61 -23.74
C THR A 512 28.93 -14.14 -24.32
N ALA A 513 30.01 -14.05 -23.56
CA ALA A 513 31.33 -14.55 -24.00
C ALA A 513 31.33 -16.06 -24.25
N LEU A 514 30.62 -16.84 -23.43
CA LEU A 514 30.51 -18.30 -23.59
C LEU A 514 29.57 -18.68 -24.75
N ALA A 515 28.44 -17.99 -24.91
CA ALA A 515 27.48 -18.24 -26.00
C ALA A 515 28.15 -18.11 -27.38
N GLY A 516 29.07 -17.15 -27.57
CA GLY A 516 29.85 -16.99 -28.78
C GLY A 516 30.76 -18.18 -29.13
N ARG A 517 30.98 -19.12 -28.18
CA ARG A 517 31.80 -20.34 -28.36
C ARG A 517 30.96 -21.62 -28.47
N ASN A 518 29.63 -21.52 -28.53
CA ASN A 518 28.69 -22.66 -28.45
C ASN A 518 28.96 -23.56 -27.24
N ALA A 519 29.18 -22.95 -26.07
CA ALA A 519 29.52 -23.64 -24.83
C ALA A 519 28.41 -24.61 -24.39
N MET A 520 28.82 -25.73 -23.78
CA MET A 520 27.89 -26.69 -23.18
C MET A 520 27.34 -26.16 -21.87
N LYS A 521 26.24 -26.76 -21.40
CA LYS A 521 25.58 -26.39 -20.12
C LYS A 521 26.58 -26.44 -18.95
N GLU A 522 27.42 -27.43 -18.90
CA GLU A 522 28.42 -27.64 -17.85
C GLU A 522 29.50 -26.55 -17.84
N GLU A 523 29.80 -25.96 -18.99
CA GLU A 523 30.72 -24.82 -19.09
C GLU A 523 30.11 -23.57 -18.45
N TYR A 524 28.81 -23.29 -18.64
CA TYR A 524 28.14 -22.20 -17.98
C TYR A 524 28.10 -22.37 -16.45
N GLU A 525 27.77 -23.58 -15.96
CA GLU A 525 27.74 -23.85 -14.53
C GLU A 525 29.14 -23.72 -13.91
N ARG A 526 30.20 -24.22 -14.58
CA ARG A 526 31.57 -24.08 -14.09
C ARG A 526 32.07 -22.64 -14.11
N ALA A 527 31.82 -21.91 -15.18
CA ALA A 527 32.22 -20.52 -15.30
C ALA A 527 31.54 -19.65 -14.23
N LEU A 528 30.28 -19.92 -13.91
CA LEU A 528 29.57 -19.22 -12.82
C LEU A 528 30.15 -19.57 -11.44
N ASP A 529 30.57 -20.84 -11.19
CA ASP A 529 31.27 -21.18 -9.94
C ASP A 529 32.59 -20.40 -9.80
N LEU A 530 33.38 -20.29 -10.88
CA LEU A 530 34.62 -19.51 -10.90
C LEU A 530 34.36 -18.01 -10.66
N LEU A 531 33.31 -17.47 -11.26
CA LEU A 531 32.93 -16.04 -11.11
C LEU A 531 32.43 -15.73 -9.69
N ILE A 532 31.49 -16.55 -9.19
CA ILE A 532 30.74 -16.25 -7.97
C ILE A 532 31.50 -16.71 -6.73
N VAL A 533 31.95 -17.97 -6.71
CA VAL A 533 32.58 -18.57 -5.53
C VAL A 533 34.06 -18.20 -5.44
N GLN A 534 34.80 -18.23 -6.55
CA GLN A 534 36.24 -17.94 -6.57
C GLN A 534 36.53 -16.47 -6.89
N SER A 535 35.53 -15.67 -7.22
CA SER A 535 35.66 -14.23 -7.56
C SER A 535 36.69 -13.98 -8.68
N MET A 536 36.78 -14.88 -9.63
CA MET A 536 37.75 -14.81 -10.73
C MET A 536 37.28 -13.81 -11.79
N PRO A 537 38.16 -12.94 -12.34
CA PRO A 537 37.80 -12.02 -13.43
C PRO A 537 37.38 -12.79 -14.69
N ILE A 538 36.39 -12.25 -15.45
CA ILE A 538 35.81 -12.92 -16.62
C ILE A 538 36.90 -13.34 -17.65
N ASP A 539 37.82 -12.43 -17.98
CA ASP A 539 38.88 -12.72 -18.94
C ASP A 539 39.78 -13.90 -18.49
N SER A 540 40.04 -14.01 -17.18
CA SER A 540 40.80 -15.12 -16.60
C SER A 540 40.01 -16.44 -16.64
N ILE A 541 38.67 -16.38 -16.46
CA ILE A 541 37.82 -17.56 -16.55
C ILE A 541 37.88 -18.15 -17.95
N LEU A 542 37.78 -17.31 -18.99
CA LEU A 542 37.71 -17.75 -20.38
C LEU A 542 38.98 -18.48 -20.88
N VAL A 543 40.11 -18.29 -20.21
CA VAL A 543 41.40 -18.95 -20.54
C VAL A 543 41.85 -19.97 -19.47
N SER A 544 41.03 -20.16 -18.41
CA SER A 544 41.33 -21.05 -17.30
C SER A 544 41.44 -22.51 -17.76
N PRO A 545 42.44 -23.27 -17.27
CA PRO A 545 42.50 -24.73 -17.47
C PRO A 545 41.25 -25.48 -16.97
N GLU A 546 40.52 -24.86 -16.01
CA GLU A 546 39.29 -25.42 -15.45
C GLU A 546 38.08 -25.33 -16.41
N MET A 547 38.22 -24.53 -17.48
CA MET A 547 37.26 -24.44 -18.57
C MET A 547 37.58 -25.35 -19.75
N LYS A 548 38.66 -26.17 -19.63
CA LYS A 548 39.01 -27.13 -20.67
C LYS A 548 37.95 -28.24 -20.73
N VAL A 549 37.35 -28.43 -21.90
CA VAL A 549 36.43 -29.53 -22.18
C VAL A 549 37.27 -30.77 -22.50
N MET A 550 37.00 -31.84 -21.80
CA MET A 550 37.68 -33.13 -22.04
C MET A 550 37.15 -33.81 -23.30
N ASP A 551 38.05 -34.30 -24.12
CA ASP A 551 37.67 -35.17 -25.23
C ASP A 551 37.26 -36.57 -24.75
N GLU A 552 36.59 -37.31 -25.62
CA GLU A 552 36.10 -38.67 -25.30
C GLU A 552 37.20 -39.64 -24.91
N GLY A 553 38.42 -39.50 -25.49
CA GLY A 553 39.57 -40.34 -25.18
C GLY A 553 40.17 -40.05 -23.80
N GLU A 554 40.26 -38.75 -23.43
CA GLU A 554 40.69 -38.33 -22.10
C GLU A 554 39.67 -38.80 -21.03
N LEU A 555 38.37 -38.62 -21.29
CA LEU A 555 37.29 -39.04 -20.39
C LEU A 555 37.26 -40.56 -20.20
N ARG A 556 37.47 -41.35 -21.29
CA ARG A 556 37.53 -42.81 -21.26
C ARG A 556 38.68 -43.28 -20.37
N LYS A 557 39.87 -42.67 -20.45
CA LYS A 557 41.02 -43.03 -19.61
C LYS A 557 40.72 -42.85 -18.12
N VAL A 558 40.07 -41.73 -17.77
CA VAL A 558 39.68 -41.45 -16.38
C VAL A 558 38.63 -42.46 -15.88
N ILE A 559 37.62 -42.78 -16.70
CA ILE A 559 36.57 -43.75 -16.32
C ILE A 559 37.16 -45.15 -16.13
N VAL A 560 38.10 -45.59 -17.00
CA VAL A 560 38.81 -46.88 -16.86
C VAL A 560 39.61 -46.90 -15.55
N ALA A 561 40.38 -45.83 -15.26
CA ALA A 561 41.17 -45.77 -14.03
C ALA A 561 40.30 -45.80 -12.76
N LEU A 562 39.15 -45.14 -12.78
CA LEU A 562 38.17 -45.18 -11.67
C LEU A 562 37.50 -46.56 -11.54
N PHE A 563 37.32 -47.26 -12.66
CA PHE A 563 36.72 -48.58 -12.68
C PHE A 563 37.68 -49.64 -12.13
N GLU A 564 38.98 -49.48 -12.36
CA GLU A 564 40.05 -50.39 -11.87
C GLU A 564 40.41 -50.17 -10.41
N GLY A 565 40.22 -48.93 -9.89
CA GLY A 565 40.61 -48.54 -8.53
C GLY A 565 39.50 -48.58 -7.47
N ASP A 566 38.26 -48.43 -7.87
CA ASP A 566 37.09 -48.33 -6.98
C ASP A 566 35.84 -48.90 -7.64
N SER A 567 34.91 -49.48 -6.88
CA SER A 567 33.63 -49.91 -7.45
C SER A 567 32.76 -48.70 -7.80
N ILE A 568 32.85 -48.21 -9.04
CA ILE A 568 31.93 -47.21 -9.57
C ILE A 568 30.70 -47.89 -10.19
N ASN A 569 29.55 -47.24 -10.03
CA ASN A 569 28.27 -47.68 -10.58
C ASN A 569 27.53 -46.46 -11.19
N GLU A 570 26.42 -46.70 -11.88
CA GLU A 570 25.66 -45.64 -12.53
C GLU A 570 25.27 -44.50 -11.56
N LYS A 571 25.03 -44.76 -10.26
CA LYS A 571 24.62 -43.77 -9.27
C LYS A 571 25.76 -42.87 -8.80
N ASN A 572 26.99 -43.38 -8.72
CA ASN A 572 28.13 -42.64 -8.19
C ASN A 572 29.13 -42.18 -9.27
N LEU A 573 28.94 -42.54 -10.55
CA LEU A 573 29.84 -42.21 -11.66
C LEU A 573 30.10 -40.69 -11.75
N ILE A 574 29.04 -39.88 -11.90
CA ILE A 574 29.15 -38.42 -12.07
C ILE A 574 29.77 -37.74 -10.84
N PRO A 575 29.32 -38.00 -9.60
CA PRO A 575 29.98 -37.47 -8.40
C PRO A 575 31.48 -37.82 -8.32
N ARG A 576 31.86 -39.04 -8.64
CA ARG A 576 33.27 -39.47 -8.63
C ARG A 576 34.10 -38.80 -9.73
N LEU A 577 33.57 -38.70 -10.94
CA LEU A 577 34.22 -37.96 -12.03
C LEU A 577 34.44 -36.49 -11.65
N ARG A 578 33.45 -35.84 -11.10
CA ARG A 578 33.56 -34.43 -10.64
C ARG A 578 34.60 -34.24 -9.54
N ALA A 579 34.81 -35.22 -8.69
CA ALA A 579 35.85 -35.18 -7.64
C ALA A 579 37.26 -35.42 -8.19
N THR A 580 37.39 -36.13 -9.32
CA THR A 580 38.69 -36.56 -9.88
C THR A 580 39.17 -35.64 -11.00
N VAL A 581 38.24 -35.09 -11.79
CA VAL A 581 38.55 -34.31 -13.00
C VAL A 581 38.51 -32.83 -12.72
N ARG A 582 39.53 -32.07 -13.12
CA ARG A 582 39.55 -30.59 -13.05
C ARG A 582 38.88 -29.91 -14.24
N GLY A 583 38.68 -30.63 -15.35
CA GLY A 583 38.03 -30.11 -16.56
C GLY A 583 36.53 -30.38 -16.63
N ILE A 584 35.92 -29.95 -17.71
CA ILE A 584 34.49 -30.10 -17.99
C ILE A 584 34.30 -31.36 -18.86
N PHE A 585 33.26 -32.12 -18.61
CA PHE A 585 32.88 -33.28 -19.42
C PHE A 585 31.37 -33.36 -19.60
N ASP A 586 30.92 -33.96 -20.73
CA ASP A 586 29.51 -34.24 -20.95
C ASP A 586 29.07 -35.48 -20.17
N PRO A 587 28.10 -35.36 -19.23
CA PRO A 587 27.59 -36.49 -18.47
C PRO A 587 27.02 -37.63 -19.34
N SER A 588 26.38 -37.30 -20.45
CA SER A 588 25.80 -38.32 -21.37
C SER A 588 26.89 -39.16 -22.00
N THR A 589 27.97 -38.53 -22.43
CA THR A 589 29.17 -39.22 -22.96
C THR A 589 29.83 -40.08 -21.88
N ALA A 590 29.94 -39.56 -20.65
CA ALA A 590 30.46 -40.31 -19.52
C ALA A 590 29.64 -41.60 -19.24
N PHE A 591 28.31 -41.48 -19.20
CA PHE A 591 27.43 -42.65 -19.04
C PHE A 591 27.55 -43.66 -20.21
N ARG A 592 27.63 -43.18 -21.44
CA ARG A 592 27.82 -44.02 -22.61
C ARG A 592 29.12 -44.81 -22.50
N ILE A 593 30.24 -44.13 -22.21
CA ILE A 593 31.56 -44.78 -22.03
C ILE A 593 31.52 -45.78 -20.87
N PHE A 594 30.89 -45.45 -19.76
CA PHE A 594 30.77 -46.36 -18.62
C PHE A 594 30.01 -47.66 -18.99
N LYS A 595 28.89 -47.55 -19.73
CA LYS A 595 28.15 -48.72 -20.23
C LYS A 595 28.95 -49.56 -21.18
N ASP A 596 29.73 -48.95 -22.08
CA ASP A 596 30.63 -49.66 -23.00
C ASP A 596 31.71 -50.45 -22.25
N ILE A 597 32.23 -49.90 -21.14
CA ILE A 597 33.28 -50.57 -20.34
C ILE A 597 32.64 -51.66 -19.48
N SER A 598 31.54 -51.41 -18.79
CA SER A 598 30.86 -52.38 -17.94
C SER A 598 30.23 -53.55 -18.73
N GLY A 599 29.75 -53.30 -19.97
CA GLY A 599 29.20 -54.35 -20.85
C GLY A 599 30.23 -55.24 -21.57
N LYS A 600 31.48 -54.85 -21.54
CA LYS A 600 32.60 -55.73 -22.09
C LYS A 600 33.20 -56.68 -21.05
N GLN A 601 32.79 -56.58 -19.78
CA GLN A 601 33.21 -57.43 -18.67
C GLN A 601 32.14 -58.46 -18.25
N ASN A 602 30.97 -58.46 -18.85
CA ASN A 602 29.98 -59.53 -18.81
C ASN A 602 30.03 -60.30 -20.16
#